data_c8a7cd46ead1dfd9a4d887b3797c259f
#
_entry.id   c8a7cd46ead1dfd9a4d887b3797c259f
#
_cell.length_a   1.000
_cell.length_b   1.000
_cell.length_c   1.000
_cell.angle_alpha   90.00
_cell.angle_beta   90.00
_cell.angle_gamma   90.00
#
_symmetry.space_group_name_H-M   'P 1'
#
loop_
_entity.id
_entity.type
_entity.pdbx_description
1 polymer ?
#
loop_
_entity_poly.entity_id
_entity_poly.type
_entity_poly.pdbx_seq_one_letter_code
_entity_poly.pdbx_strand_id
1 'polypeptide(L)'
;MLTILFSVLLAAAPMTVETAVLADTVDYIFYVNDKRVDPETAKIIKLSDIKTITTVKGEAAIELYGPEARNGVIDIKTKNGVTIKNKEKVTHEYVDLGLSVKWATCNVGAEKPAEYGDYYSWGEVKPKPGNTWTNYKFYKSGDSNKDVKFTKYSNSIKYGVVDKKNKLDPEDDVAHVKWGGDWRLPTKKEMEELYTSCSWEWVVIDDVPGFKVTSMISGYKDRFIFLPAAGYRNISNTIDVGSAGHYWTSSLTSVTNNYAYNLFYKYNQKRTVDIDYRYYGLSVRPVCP
;
A
#
# COMPACT_ATOMS: atom_id res chain seq x y z
N MET A 1 8.08 29.64 19.75
CA MET A 1 9.14 28.63 19.84
C MET A 1 8.78 27.69 20.98
N LEU A 2 8.16 26.54 20.67
CA LEU A 2 7.75 25.58 21.71
C LEU A 2 8.78 24.46 21.69
N THR A 3 9.73 24.51 22.62
CA THR A 3 10.71 23.44 22.86
C THR A 3 10.04 22.40 23.75
N ILE A 4 9.72 21.24 23.21
CA ILE A 4 9.20 20.11 24.00
C ILE A 4 10.41 19.35 24.54
N LEU A 5 10.71 19.53 25.83
CA LEU A 5 11.65 18.68 26.56
C LEU A 5 10.92 17.41 26.99
N PHE A 6 11.33 16.27 26.48
CA PHE A 6 10.88 14.97 26.96
C PHE A 6 11.86 14.45 28.02
N SER A 7 11.39 14.27 29.24
CA SER A 7 12.05 13.44 30.25
C SER A 7 11.65 11.98 30.01
N VAL A 8 12.61 11.15 29.60
CA VAL A 8 12.42 9.73 29.34
C VAL A 8 12.82 8.92 30.57
N LEU A 9 11.89 8.17 31.13
CA LEU A 9 12.15 7.13 32.10
C LEU A 9 12.56 5.83 31.41
N LEU A 10 13.67 5.22 31.86
CA LEU A 10 14.33 4.07 31.23
C LEU A 10 13.53 2.78 31.37
N ALA A 11 13.29 2.06 30.26
CA ALA A 11 13.15 0.59 30.23
C ALA A 11 13.46 0.07 28.80
N ALA A 12 14.54 -0.61 28.68
CA ALA A 12 15.02 -1.73 27.88
C ALA A 12 14.36 -2.05 26.51
N ALA A 13 14.49 -1.21 25.48
CA ALA A 13 14.61 -1.54 24.06
C ALA A 13 15.17 -0.32 23.32
N PRO A 14 15.91 -0.43 22.21
CA PRO A 14 16.35 0.75 21.48
C PRO A 14 15.13 1.42 20.83
N MET A 15 14.64 2.49 21.46
CA MET A 15 13.56 3.31 20.90
C MET A 15 14.09 4.06 19.68
N THR A 16 13.35 3.97 18.58
CA THR A 16 13.54 4.78 17.37
C THR A 16 12.63 6.02 17.42
N VAL A 17 12.86 6.98 16.54
CA VAL A 17 11.99 8.18 16.40
C VAL A 17 10.53 7.78 16.17
N GLU A 18 10.28 6.61 15.59
CA GLU A 18 8.94 6.07 15.33
C GLU A 18 8.08 5.93 16.59
N THR A 19 8.70 5.64 17.75
CA THR A 19 7.95 5.40 19.00
C THR A 19 7.58 6.69 19.73
N ALA A 20 8.27 7.78 19.48
CA ALA A 20 8.18 8.98 20.32
C ALA A 20 7.46 10.18 19.65
N VAL A 21 7.44 10.29 18.32
CA VAL A 21 7.05 11.55 17.64
C VAL A 21 6.05 11.36 16.50
N LEU A 22 5.84 10.14 15.98
CA LEU A 22 5.24 9.93 14.65
C LEU A 22 3.80 9.42 14.63
N ALA A 23 3.11 9.30 15.76
CA ALA A 23 1.72 8.77 15.79
C ALA A 23 0.71 9.62 14.96
N ASP A 24 0.98 10.92 14.76
CA ASP A 24 0.06 11.87 14.11
C ASP A 24 0.69 12.73 13.00
N THR A 25 1.81 12.30 12.39
CA THR A 25 2.60 13.17 11.49
C THR A 25 2.60 12.72 10.02
N VAL A 26 1.44 12.33 9.48
CA VAL A 26 1.32 11.73 8.13
C VAL A 26 1.80 12.66 7.01
N ASP A 27 1.81 13.98 7.21
CA ASP A 27 2.11 14.96 6.15
C ASP A 27 3.24 15.95 6.49
N TYR A 28 4.09 15.62 7.46
CA TYR A 28 5.23 16.48 7.80
C TYR A 28 6.41 16.28 6.85
N ILE A 29 7.12 17.38 6.56
CA ILE A 29 8.42 17.33 5.88
C ILE A 29 9.51 17.08 6.92
N PHE A 30 10.44 16.19 6.61
CA PHE A 30 11.54 15.85 7.49
C PHE A 30 12.86 16.42 6.97
N TYR A 31 13.61 17.06 7.88
CA TYR A 31 14.99 17.46 7.68
C TYR A 31 15.89 16.77 8.67
N VAL A 32 17.06 16.36 8.23
CA VAL A 32 18.12 15.80 9.09
C VAL A 32 19.42 16.52 8.76
N ASN A 33 19.99 17.21 9.76
CA ASN A 33 21.21 18.03 9.59
C ASN A 33 21.10 18.96 8.37
N ASP A 34 19.99 19.71 8.27
CA ASP A 34 19.66 20.66 7.21
C ASP A 34 19.42 20.06 5.81
N LYS A 35 19.37 18.73 5.69
CA LYS A 35 19.03 18.05 4.45
C LYS A 35 17.63 17.47 4.54
N ARG A 36 16.79 17.74 3.52
CA ARG A 36 15.48 17.10 3.40
C ARG A 36 15.68 15.60 3.19
N VAL A 37 14.95 14.81 3.95
CA VAL A 37 14.94 13.35 3.86
C VAL A 37 13.50 12.84 3.72
N ASP A 38 13.36 11.63 3.24
CA ASP A 38 12.07 10.94 3.26
C ASP A 38 11.69 10.52 4.70
N PRO A 39 10.37 10.36 4.98
CA PRO A 39 9.92 9.98 6.30
C PRO A 39 10.51 8.66 6.82
N GLU A 40 10.76 7.70 5.94
CA GLU A 40 11.32 6.39 6.33
C GLU A 40 12.79 6.52 6.77
N THR A 41 13.56 7.37 6.10
CA THR A 41 14.93 7.73 6.53
C THR A 41 14.92 8.39 7.92
N ALA A 42 13.96 9.27 8.20
CA ALA A 42 13.85 9.90 9.52
C ALA A 42 13.48 8.88 10.62
N LYS A 43 12.61 7.91 10.32
CA LYS A 43 12.13 6.89 11.27
C LYS A 43 13.23 5.94 11.77
N ILE A 44 14.23 5.63 10.94
CA ILE A 44 15.30 4.70 11.31
C ILE A 44 16.39 5.32 12.19
N ILE A 45 16.34 6.63 12.45
CA ILE A 45 17.33 7.29 13.31
C ILE A 45 17.10 6.87 14.74
N LYS A 46 18.13 6.31 15.39
CA LYS A 46 18.05 5.92 16.79
C LYS A 46 17.97 7.16 17.66
N LEU A 47 17.13 7.14 18.68
CA LEU A 47 17.03 8.25 19.65
C LEU A 47 18.37 8.58 20.33
N SER A 48 19.21 7.55 20.55
CA SER A 48 20.58 7.73 21.07
C SER A 48 21.46 8.61 20.19
N ASP A 49 21.18 8.67 18.90
CA ASP A 49 21.98 9.39 17.90
C ASP A 49 21.48 10.83 17.68
N ILE A 50 20.33 11.16 18.27
CA ILE A 50 19.71 12.47 18.11
C ILE A 50 20.27 13.44 19.16
N LYS A 51 20.59 14.66 18.69
CA LYS A 51 20.94 15.80 19.51
C LYS A 51 19.73 16.66 19.85
N THR A 52 18.94 17.00 18.81
CA THR A 52 17.70 17.79 18.96
C THR A 52 16.67 17.38 17.92
N ILE A 53 15.39 17.48 18.29
CA ILE A 53 14.25 17.42 17.38
C ILE A 53 13.47 18.73 17.56
N THR A 54 13.20 19.43 16.47
CA THR A 54 12.42 20.65 16.47
C THR A 54 11.23 20.48 15.52
N THR A 55 10.03 20.84 15.98
CA THR A 55 8.85 20.87 15.12
C THR A 55 8.49 22.33 14.83
N VAL A 56 8.37 22.67 13.54
CA VAL A 56 7.94 23.99 13.07
C VAL A 56 6.59 23.83 12.36
N LYS A 57 5.60 24.67 12.70
CA LYS A 57 4.22 24.59 12.17
C LYS A 57 3.72 25.96 11.73
N GLY A 58 2.63 25.95 10.93
CA GLY A 58 1.93 27.17 10.49
C GLY A 58 2.79 28.06 9.60
N GLU A 59 2.56 29.38 9.70
CA GLU A 59 3.23 30.38 8.85
C GLU A 59 4.76 30.31 8.95
N ALA A 60 5.30 30.06 10.15
CA ALA A 60 6.76 29.94 10.35
C ALA A 60 7.36 28.77 9.55
N ALA A 61 6.63 27.66 9.37
CA ALA A 61 7.10 26.57 8.54
C ALA A 61 7.11 26.94 7.05
N ILE A 62 6.09 27.64 6.59
CA ILE A 62 5.99 28.14 5.21
C ILE A 62 7.08 29.17 4.92
N GLU A 63 7.34 30.09 5.84
CA GLU A 63 8.38 31.12 5.69
C GLU A 63 9.79 30.53 5.60
N LEU A 64 10.10 29.54 6.45
CA LEU A 64 11.44 28.96 6.53
C LEU A 64 11.72 27.86 5.49
N TYR A 65 10.68 27.09 5.09
CA TYR A 65 10.85 25.86 4.30
C TYR A 65 10.01 25.83 3.01
N GLY A 66 9.24 26.90 2.74
CA GLY A 66 8.43 27.00 1.52
C GLY A 66 6.98 26.52 1.68
N PRO A 67 6.14 26.75 0.65
CA PRO A 67 4.69 26.49 0.69
C PRO A 67 4.31 25.02 0.95
N GLU A 68 5.19 24.08 0.58
CA GLU A 68 5.00 22.66 0.84
C GLU A 68 5.02 22.30 2.33
N ALA A 69 5.63 23.16 3.18
CA ALA A 69 5.72 22.96 4.62
C ALA A 69 4.43 23.34 5.40
N ARG A 70 3.32 23.60 4.71
CA ARG A 70 2.04 24.01 5.33
C ARG A 70 1.55 23.09 6.45
N ASN A 71 1.84 21.80 6.35
CA ASN A 71 1.46 20.80 7.36
C ASN A 71 2.46 20.74 8.53
N GLY A 72 3.66 21.31 8.35
CA GLY A 72 4.73 21.37 9.34
C GLY A 72 6.00 20.67 8.89
N VAL A 73 7.06 20.96 9.63
CA VAL A 73 8.41 20.39 9.43
C VAL A 73 8.90 19.80 10.73
N ILE A 74 9.54 18.64 10.65
CA ILE A 74 10.33 18.04 11.73
C ILE A 74 11.79 18.12 11.33
N ASP A 75 12.56 18.94 12.05
CA ASP A 75 14.01 19.08 11.87
C ASP A 75 14.76 18.33 12.96
N ILE A 76 15.57 17.35 12.56
CA ILE A 76 16.35 16.48 13.41
C ILE A 76 17.82 16.84 13.26
N LYS A 77 18.49 17.18 14.34
CA LYS A 77 19.94 17.30 14.41
C LYS A 77 20.51 16.08 15.12
N THR A 78 21.48 15.44 14.47
CA THR A 78 22.15 14.28 15.06
C THR A 78 23.42 14.69 15.82
N LYS A 79 23.92 13.81 16.69
CA LYS A 79 25.21 13.96 17.33
C LYS A 79 26.34 13.90 16.30
N ASN A 80 27.49 14.51 16.60
CA ASN A 80 28.66 14.49 15.71
C ASN A 80 29.09 13.04 15.41
N GLY A 81 29.45 12.77 14.14
CA GLY A 81 29.91 11.46 13.69
C GLY A 81 28.81 10.48 13.26
N VAL A 82 27.53 10.85 13.42
CA VAL A 82 26.42 10.03 12.93
C VAL A 82 26.23 10.30 11.44
N THR A 83 26.55 9.31 10.63
CA THR A 83 26.26 9.33 9.18
C THR A 83 24.89 8.69 8.94
N ILE A 84 23.94 9.48 8.45
CA ILE A 84 22.65 8.98 8.01
C ILE A 84 22.80 8.56 6.56
N LYS A 85 22.73 7.25 6.31
CA LYS A 85 22.54 6.74 4.96
C LYS A 85 21.09 6.97 4.61
N ASN A 86 20.83 7.80 3.60
CA ASN A 86 19.50 7.81 2.98
C ASN A 86 19.17 6.35 2.66
N LYS A 87 17.96 5.91 3.05
CA LYS A 87 17.45 4.64 2.55
C LYS A 87 17.51 4.77 1.03
N GLU A 88 18.29 3.92 0.38
CA GLU A 88 18.31 3.91 -1.08
C GLU A 88 16.86 3.91 -1.55
N LYS A 89 16.50 4.84 -2.44
CA LYS A 89 15.16 4.86 -3.02
C LYS A 89 15.00 3.53 -3.72
N VAL A 90 14.22 2.63 -3.11
CA VAL A 90 13.93 1.34 -3.72
C VAL A 90 13.21 1.64 -5.02
N THR A 91 13.93 1.49 -6.12
CA THR A 91 13.35 1.59 -7.45
C THR A 91 12.63 0.28 -7.71
N HIS A 92 11.32 0.33 -7.70
CA HIS A 92 10.52 -0.84 -8.05
C HIS A 92 10.57 -1.07 -9.56
N GLU A 93 10.85 -2.30 -9.95
CA GLU A 93 10.93 -2.70 -11.35
C GLU A 93 9.55 -2.98 -11.94
N TYR A 94 9.42 -2.76 -13.24
CA TYR A 94 8.23 -3.07 -14.00
C TYR A 94 8.53 -3.83 -15.30
N VAL A 95 7.50 -4.49 -15.82
CA VAL A 95 7.47 -5.05 -17.16
C VAL A 95 6.45 -4.27 -17.98
N ASP A 96 6.89 -3.75 -19.12
CA ASP A 96 6.01 -3.21 -20.14
C ASP A 96 5.49 -4.36 -21.00
N LEU A 97 4.22 -4.72 -20.85
CA LEU A 97 3.55 -5.77 -21.61
C LEU A 97 2.90 -5.25 -22.91
N GLY A 98 3.12 -3.96 -23.27
CA GLY A 98 2.44 -3.30 -24.37
C GLY A 98 0.98 -2.99 -24.09
N LEU A 99 0.59 -2.95 -22.81
CA LEU A 99 -0.74 -2.60 -22.33
C LEU A 99 -0.82 -1.09 -21.99
N SER A 100 -1.98 -0.65 -21.56
CA SER A 100 -2.20 0.75 -21.19
C SER A 100 -1.35 1.22 -20.00
N VAL A 101 -0.84 0.29 -19.19
CA VAL A 101 0.04 0.53 -18.05
C VAL A 101 1.13 -0.54 -17.96
N LYS A 102 2.23 -0.21 -17.30
CA LYS A 102 3.30 -1.14 -16.97
C LYS A 102 3.02 -1.81 -15.64
N TRP A 103 3.39 -3.07 -15.52
CA TRP A 103 3.09 -3.92 -14.36
C TRP A 103 4.33 -4.16 -13.52
N ALA A 104 4.22 -3.98 -12.21
CA ALA A 104 5.32 -4.29 -11.29
C ALA A 104 5.76 -5.75 -11.39
N THR A 105 7.06 -6.01 -11.18
CA THR A 105 7.60 -7.39 -11.11
C THR A 105 7.17 -8.13 -9.85
N CYS A 106 6.94 -7.40 -8.73
CA CYS A 106 6.64 -7.96 -7.43
C CYS A 106 5.30 -7.47 -6.87
N ASN A 107 4.73 -8.18 -5.91
CA ASN A 107 3.62 -7.72 -5.09
C ASN A 107 4.09 -6.68 -4.06
N VAL A 108 3.19 -5.84 -3.55
CA VAL A 108 3.51 -4.97 -2.41
C VAL A 108 3.88 -5.82 -1.19
N GLY A 109 5.03 -5.52 -0.56
CA GLY A 109 5.57 -6.28 0.55
C GLY A 109 6.44 -7.48 0.15
N ALA A 110 6.70 -7.66 -1.16
CA ALA A 110 7.61 -8.66 -1.71
C ALA A 110 8.87 -8.01 -2.31
N GLU A 111 10.00 -8.70 -2.24
CA GLU A 111 11.27 -8.30 -2.87
C GLU A 111 11.53 -9.07 -4.17
N LYS A 112 10.92 -10.25 -4.33
CA LYS A 112 11.06 -11.12 -5.50
C LYS A 112 9.71 -11.44 -6.14
N PRO A 113 9.67 -11.70 -7.47
CA PRO A 113 8.43 -11.99 -8.19
C PRO A 113 7.64 -13.18 -7.65
N ALA A 114 8.32 -14.20 -7.10
CA ALA A 114 7.70 -15.40 -6.55
C ALA A 114 7.20 -15.24 -5.10
N GLU A 115 7.55 -14.17 -4.40
CA GLU A 115 7.07 -13.95 -3.05
C GLU A 115 5.62 -13.46 -3.05
N TYR A 116 4.83 -13.94 -2.08
CA TYR A 116 3.42 -13.59 -1.96
C TYR A 116 3.18 -12.11 -1.62
N GLY A 117 4.12 -11.49 -0.87
CA GLY A 117 3.97 -10.15 -0.31
C GLY A 117 2.96 -10.10 0.84
N ASP A 118 2.51 -8.90 1.14
CA ASP A 118 1.54 -8.64 2.21
C ASP A 118 0.09 -8.74 1.69
N TYR A 119 -0.84 -8.93 2.65
CA TYR A 119 -2.28 -8.93 2.38
C TYR A 119 -2.92 -7.67 2.94
N TYR A 120 -3.69 -6.98 2.11
CA TYR A 120 -4.33 -5.71 2.46
C TYR A 120 -5.84 -5.79 2.31
N SER A 121 -6.60 -5.23 3.27
CA SER A 121 -8.00 -4.91 3.01
C SER A 121 -8.09 -3.75 2.01
N TRP A 122 -9.14 -3.69 1.22
CA TRP A 122 -9.30 -2.69 0.17
C TRP A 122 -9.28 -1.25 0.74
N GLY A 123 -8.34 -0.44 0.27
CA GLY A 123 -8.14 0.94 0.75
C GLY A 123 -7.39 1.05 2.07
N GLU A 124 -6.75 -0.01 2.54
CA GLU A 124 -5.85 0.02 3.70
C GLU A 124 -4.39 -0.08 3.26
N VAL A 125 -3.54 0.64 3.95
CA VAL A 125 -2.11 0.76 3.61
C VAL A 125 -1.18 0.02 4.59
N LYS A 126 -1.77 -0.62 5.60
CA LYS A 126 -1.04 -1.46 6.57
C LYS A 126 -1.63 -2.87 6.59
N PRO A 127 -0.79 -3.92 6.55
CA PRO A 127 -1.25 -5.29 6.72
C PRO A 127 -1.73 -5.49 8.17
N LYS A 128 -2.67 -6.42 8.36
CA LYS A 128 -3.24 -6.74 9.68
C LYS A 128 -3.11 -8.24 9.97
N PRO A 129 -3.03 -8.64 11.26
CA PRO A 129 -2.99 -10.05 11.63
C PRO A 129 -4.32 -10.77 11.37
N GLY A 130 -5.42 -10.01 11.25
CA GLY A 130 -6.74 -10.53 10.92
C GLY A 130 -7.60 -9.48 10.26
N ASN A 131 -8.52 -9.90 9.40
CA ASN A 131 -9.34 -9.05 8.55
C ASN A 131 -10.82 -9.28 8.85
N THR A 132 -11.50 -8.29 9.43
CA THR A 132 -12.92 -8.32 9.81
C THR A 132 -13.58 -6.98 9.49
N TRP A 133 -14.91 -6.92 9.45
CA TRP A 133 -15.60 -5.64 9.30
C TRP A 133 -15.27 -4.68 10.44
N THR A 134 -15.27 -5.15 11.67
CA THR A 134 -15.08 -4.29 12.86
C THR A 134 -13.70 -3.66 12.97
N ASN A 135 -12.68 -4.24 12.31
CA ASN A 135 -11.34 -3.64 12.25
C ASN A 135 -11.01 -3.04 10.87
N TYR A 136 -11.99 -2.99 9.96
CA TYR A 136 -11.80 -2.39 8.65
C TYR A 136 -11.82 -0.85 8.75
N LYS A 137 -10.82 -0.19 8.15
CA LYS A 137 -10.59 1.27 8.23
C LYS A 137 -11.86 2.12 7.98
N PHE A 138 -12.67 1.73 7.02
CA PHE A 138 -13.85 2.48 6.64
C PHE A 138 -15.15 1.93 7.24
N TYR A 139 -15.06 0.98 8.16
CA TYR A 139 -16.23 0.49 8.89
C TYR A 139 -16.84 1.60 9.76
N LYS A 140 -18.15 1.70 9.74
CA LYS A 140 -18.93 2.64 10.57
C LYS A 140 -19.83 1.90 11.56
N SER A 141 -20.60 0.94 11.06
CA SER A 141 -21.55 0.15 11.87
C SER A 141 -22.09 -1.04 11.08
N GLY A 142 -22.83 -1.89 11.75
CA GLY A 142 -23.50 -3.08 11.18
C GLY A 142 -22.84 -4.36 11.67
N ASP A 143 -23.65 -5.41 11.86
CA ASP A 143 -23.20 -6.67 12.46
C ASP A 143 -23.04 -7.81 11.44
N SER A 144 -23.41 -7.54 10.20
CA SER A 144 -23.38 -8.55 9.13
C SER A 144 -23.00 -7.95 7.78
N ASN A 145 -22.69 -8.82 6.83
CA ASN A 145 -22.42 -8.44 5.44
C ASN A 145 -23.62 -7.76 4.75
N LYS A 146 -24.83 -7.83 5.32
CA LYS A 146 -26.04 -7.26 4.73
C LYS A 146 -26.31 -5.83 5.15
N ASP A 147 -25.86 -5.45 6.33
CA ASP A 147 -26.17 -4.17 6.99
C ASP A 147 -24.97 -3.29 7.29
N VAL A 148 -23.75 -3.73 6.91
CA VAL A 148 -22.52 -2.96 7.13
C VAL A 148 -22.60 -1.59 6.45
N LYS A 149 -22.15 -0.56 7.18
CA LYS A 149 -22.08 0.82 6.73
C LYS A 149 -20.65 1.34 6.79
N PHE A 150 -20.34 2.29 5.93
CA PHE A 150 -18.99 2.82 5.71
C PHE A 150 -18.91 4.32 5.96
N THR A 151 -17.71 4.76 6.31
CA THR A 151 -17.36 6.19 6.47
C THR A 151 -16.89 6.80 5.16
N LYS A 152 -16.45 5.98 4.18
CA LYS A 152 -15.89 6.42 2.88
C LYS A 152 -16.18 5.36 1.80
N TYR A 153 -16.19 5.79 0.54
CA TYR A 153 -16.45 4.95 -0.65
C TYR A 153 -17.85 4.33 -0.61
N SER A 154 -18.84 5.22 -0.58
CA SER A 154 -20.25 4.83 -0.61
C SER A 154 -21.03 5.68 -1.61
N ASN A 155 -21.82 5.01 -2.44
CA ASN A 155 -22.68 5.63 -3.44
C ASN A 155 -24.14 5.76 -2.99
N SER A 156 -24.50 5.23 -1.82
CA SER A 156 -25.86 5.24 -1.29
C SER A 156 -25.88 5.34 0.22
N ILE A 157 -26.87 6.06 0.76
CA ILE A 157 -27.12 6.19 2.21
C ILE A 157 -27.35 4.84 2.89
N LYS A 158 -27.82 3.84 2.15
CA LYS A 158 -27.94 2.47 2.61
C LYS A 158 -26.61 1.92 3.14
N TYR A 159 -25.50 2.33 2.55
CA TYR A 159 -24.15 1.88 2.88
C TYR A 159 -23.33 2.89 3.68
N GLY A 160 -23.94 3.97 4.19
CA GLY A 160 -23.29 4.91 5.10
C GLY A 160 -23.12 6.32 4.52
N VAL A 161 -21.93 6.90 4.68
CA VAL A 161 -21.63 8.26 4.20
C VAL A 161 -21.47 8.27 2.70
N VAL A 162 -22.32 9.05 2.00
CA VAL A 162 -22.31 9.12 0.54
C VAL A 162 -21.26 10.11 0.07
N ASP A 163 -20.19 9.61 -0.55
CA ASP A 163 -19.15 10.42 -1.20
C ASP A 163 -19.06 10.19 -2.72
N LYS A 164 -19.82 9.20 -3.23
CA LYS A 164 -19.88 8.83 -4.66
C LYS A 164 -18.53 8.45 -5.28
N LYS A 165 -17.53 8.13 -4.45
CA LYS A 165 -16.23 7.69 -4.91
C LYS A 165 -16.30 6.19 -5.28
N ASN A 166 -15.82 5.87 -6.46
CA ASN A 166 -15.79 4.51 -7.00
C ASN A 166 -14.37 3.98 -7.26
N LYS A 167 -13.35 4.76 -6.88
CA LYS A 167 -11.94 4.46 -6.99
C LYS A 167 -11.22 4.96 -5.73
N LEU A 168 -10.16 4.25 -5.33
CA LEU A 168 -9.32 4.67 -4.20
C LEU A 168 -8.68 6.04 -4.45
N ASP A 169 -8.69 6.87 -3.42
CA ASP A 169 -7.87 8.07 -3.35
C ASP A 169 -6.40 7.67 -3.14
N PRO A 170 -5.42 8.50 -3.53
CA PRO A 170 -3.99 8.18 -3.39
C PRO A 170 -3.57 7.79 -1.96
N GLU A 171 -4.11 8.45 -0.94
CA GLU A 171 -3.83 8.17 0.47
C GLU A 171 -4.36 6.81 0.97
N ASP A 172 -5.27 6.18 0.21
CA ASP A 172 -5.85 4.87 0.51
C ASP A 172 -5.33 3.78 -0.45
N ASP A 173 -4.46 4.14 -1.38
CA ASP A 173 -3.81 3.23 -2.32
C ASP A 173 -2.46 2.78 -1.75
N VAL A 174 -2.37 1.51 -1.32
CA VAL A 174 -1.16 1.00 -0.66
C VAL A 174 0.08 1.03 -1.56
N ALA A 175 -0.08 0.87 -2.87
CA ALA A 175 1.04 0.94 -3.80
C ALA A 175 1.55 2.39 -3.90
N HIS A 176 0.66 3.37 -3.99
CA HIS A 176 1.02 4.78 -3.97
C HIS A 176 1.71 5.18 -2.66
N VAL A 177 1.11 4.81 -1.52
CA VAL A 177 1.63 5.18 -0.19
C VAL A 177 2.99 4.55 0.11
N LYS A 178 3.20 3.28 -0.28
CA LYS A 178 4.45 2.56 0.05
C LYS A 178 5.57 2.77 -0.97
N TRP A 179 5.22 2.85 -2.26
CA TRP A 179 6.20 2.93 -3.34
C TRP A 179 6.40 4.35 -3.87
N GLY A 180 5.39 5.21 -3.69
CA GLY A 180 5.44 6.61 -4.11
C GLY A 180 5.39 6.80 -5.63
N GLY A 181 5.65 8.02 -6.09
CA GLY A 181 5.61 8.38 -7.51
C GLY A 181 4.25 8.06 -8.15
N ASP A 182 4.29 7.48 -9.33
CA ASP A 182 3.10 7.14 -10.12
C ASP A 182 2.60 5.70 -9.87
N TRP A 183 3.19 4.98 -8.92
CA TRP A 183 2.74 3.65 -8.54
C TRP A 183 1.36 3.68 -7.90
N ARG A 184 0.49 2.75 -8.29
CA ARG A 184 -0.87 2.62 -7.78
C ARG A 184 -1.44 1.22 -8.01
N LEU A 185 -2.57 0.93 -7.39
CA LEU A 185 -3.36 -0.24 -7.75
C LEU A 185 -3.90 -0.11 -9.19
N PRO A 186 -3.96 -1.21 -9.95
CA PRO A 186 -4.64 -1.22 -11.24
C PRO A 186 -6.14 -0.93 -11.07
N THR A 187 -6.74 -0.29 -12.04
CA THR A 187 -8.20 -0.20 -12.14
C THR A 187 -8.80 -1.52 -12.61
N LYS A 188 -10.12 -1.69 -12.44
CA LYS A 188 -10.85 -2.83 -13.02
C LYS A 188 -10.55 -2.98 -14.52
N LYS A 189 -10.58 -1.88 -15.28
CA LYS A 189 -10.36 -1.89 -16.74
C LYS A 189 -8.94 -2.36 -17.10
N GLU A 190 -7.92 -1.91 -16.39
CA GLU A 190 -6.54 -2.34 -16.60
C GLU A 190 -6.33 -3.82 -16.23
N MET A 191 -7.04 -4.30 -15.21
CA MET A 191 -7.03 -5.72 -14.85
C MET A 191 -7.75 -6.57 -15.91
N GLU A 192 -8.85 -6.09 -16.47
CA GLU A 192 -9.55 -6.73 -17.59
C GLU A 192 -8.67 -6.75 -18.86
N GLU A 193 -7.93 -5.67 -19.12
CA GLU A 193 -6.96 -5.60 -20.21
C GLU A 193 -5.85 -6.65 -20.04
N LEU A 194 -5.23 -6.75 -18.85
CA LEU A 194 -4.25 -7.81 -18.54
C LEU A 194 -4.83 -9.19 -18.78
N TYR A 195 -6.05 -9.41 -18.31
CA TYR A 195 -6.74 -10.70 -18.43
C TYR A 195 -7.00 -11.10 -19.89
N THR A 196 -7.38 -10.15 -20.74
CA THR A 196 -7.80 -10.42 -22.13
C THR A 196 -6.64 -10.34 -23.14
N SER A 197 -5.59 -9.56 -22.86
CA SER A 197 -4.51 -9.27 -23.80
C SER A 197 -3.23 -10.08 -23.54
N CYS A 198 -3.27 -11.00 -22.56
CA CYS A 198 -2.14 -11.87 -22.20
C CYS A 198 -2.55 -13.34 -22.21
N SER A 199 -1.59 -14.21 -22.54
CA SER A 199 -1.69 -15.64 -22.32
C SER A 199 -1.30 -15.98 -20.88
N TRP A 200 -1.92 -17.02 -20.32
CA TRP A 200 -1.79 -17.40 -18.92
C TRP A 200 -1.40 -18.86 -18.81
N GLU A 201 -0.22 -19.14 -18.28
CA GLU A 201 0.32 -20.48 -18.09
C GLU A 201 0.54 -20.72 -16.60
N TRP A 202 -0.01 -21.83 -16.07
CA TRP A 202 0.26 -22.21 -14.68
C TRP A 202 1.65 -22.82 -14.58
N VAL A 203 2.52 -22.21 -13.77
CA VAL A 203 3.92 -22.62 -13.59
C VAL A 203 4.29 -22.61 -12.12
N VAL A 204 5.44 -23.21 -11.80
CA VAL A 204 6.08 -23.10 -10.48
C VAL A 204 7.41 -22.39 -10.68
N ILE A 205 7.62 -21.27 -9.97
CA ILE A 205 8.87 -20.49 -9.97
C ILE A 205 9.34 -20.38 -8.51
N ASP A 206 10.59 -20.74 -8.25
CA ASP A 206 11.19 -20.75 -6.90
C ASP A 206 10.30 -21.49 -5.88
N ASP A 207 9.80 -22.68 -6.25
CA ASP A 207 8.87 -23.51 -5.48
C ASP A 207 7.49 -22.88 -5.20
N VAL A 208 7.17 -21.74 -5.82
CA VAL A 208 5.89 -21.05 -5.68
C VAL A 208 5.05 -21.23 -6.93
N PRO A 209 3.85 -21.85 -6.81
CA PRO A 209 2.91 -21.96 -7.91
C PRO A 209 2.22 -20.64 -8.20
N GLY A 210 1.86 -20.42 -9.47
CA GLY A 210 1.18 -19.22 -9.92
C GLY A 210 0.99 -19.17 -11.42
N PHE A 211 0.57 -18.03 -11.92
CA PHE A 211 0.46 -17.80 -13.36
C PHE A 211 1.61 -16.96 -13.90
N LYS A 212 2.28 -17.48 -14.91
CA LYS A 212 3.09 -16.72 -15.86
C LYS A 212 2.13 -16.06 -16.85
N VAL A 213 2.10 -14.75 -16.85
CA VAL A 213 1.21 -13.92 -17.65
C VAL A 213 2.03 -13.25 -18.73
N THR A 214 1.96 -13.75 -19.94
CA THR A 214 2.79 -13.33 -21.09
C THR A 214 1.97 -12.49 -22.07
N SER A 215 2.53 -11.38 -22.52
CA SER A 215 1.87 -10.50 -23.49
C SER A 215 1.57 -11.23 -24.81
N MET A 216 0.38 -10.97 -25.36
CA MET A 216 0.02 -11.36 -26.73
C MET A 216 0.16 -10.21 -27.74
N ILE A 217 0.55 -9.01 -27.27
CA ILE A 217 0.71 -7.81 -28.11
C ILE A 217 1.95 -7.95 -28.99
N SER A 218 1.82 -7.58 -30.26
CA SER A 218 2.93 -7.61 -31.20
C SER A 218 4.07 -6.69 -30.72
N GLY A 219 5.31 -7.21 -30.73
CA GLY A 219 6.49 -6.52 -30.20
C GLY A 219 6.73 -6.71 -28.70
N TYR A 220 5.82 -7.41 -27.96
CA TYR A 220 5.92 -7.62 -26.52
C TYR A 220 5.78 -9.09 -26.10
N LYS A 221 5.72 -10.02 -27.05
CA LYS A 221 5.40 -11.44 -26.80
C LYS A 221 6.46 -12.22 -26.01
N ASP A 222 7.63 -11.67 -25.83
CA ASP A 222 8.71 -12.17 -24.99
C ASP A 222 8.63 -11.70 -23.53
N ARG A 223 7.71 -10.78 -23.23
CA ARG A 223 7.58 -10.15 -21.92
C ARG A 223 6.47 -10.78 -21.11
N PHE A 224 6.76 -11.01 -19.84
CA PHE A 224 5.82 -11.61 -18.91
C PHE A 224 5.98 -11.06 -17.50
N ILE A 225 4.94 -11.22 -16.69
CA ILE A 225 4.99 -11.12 -15.23
C ILE A 225 4.58 -12.44 -14.62
N PHE A 226 5.00 -12.68 -13.38
CA PHE A 226 4.55 -13.84 -12.61
C PHE A 226 3.61 -13.36 -11.49
N LEU A 227 2.42 -13.95 -11.40
CA LEU A 227 1.45 -13.71 -10.35
C LEU A 227 1.38 -14.95 -9.45
N PRO A 228 2.04 -14.96 -8.27
CA PRO A 228 2.01 -16.09 -7.36
C PRO A 228 0.61 -16.36 -6.79
N ALA A 229 0.29 -17.63 -6.60
CA ALA A 229 -0.97 -18.10 -6.02
C ALA A 229 -0.98 -17.86 -4.49
N ALA A 230 -1.07 -16.60 -4.11
CA ALA A 230 -0.97 -16.16 -2.72
C ALA A 230 -2.22 -16.44 -1.88
N GLY A 231 -3.32 -16.92 -2.51
CA GLY A 231 -4.60 -17.06 -1.82
C GLY A 231 -5.17 -15.72 -1.38
N TYR A 232 -5.92 -15.73 -0.28
CA TYR A 232 -6.44 -14.53 0.37
C TYR A 232 -6.52 -14.72 1.88
N ARG A 233 -6.63 -13.64 2.64
CA ARG A 233 -6.80 -13.66 4.10
C ARG A 233 -8.22 -13.32 4.50
N ASN A 234 -8.83 -14.19 5.30
CA ASN A 234 -10.12 -13.96 5.93
C ASN A 234 -10.00 -14.23 7.44
N ILE A 235 -10.45 -13.29 8.28
CA ILE A 235 -10.24 -13.31 9.71
C ILE A 235 -8.74 -13.48 10.01
N SER A 236 -8.30 -14.58 10.59
CA SER A 236 -6.89 -14.87 10.89
C SER A 236 -6.25 -15.91 9.97
N ASN A 237 -7.03 -16.50 9.04
CA ASN A 237 -6.59 -17.59 8.19
C ASN A 237 -6.21 -17.09 6.79
N THR A 238 -5.15 -17.65 6.23
CA THR A 238 -4.85 -17.52 4.81
C THR A 238 -5.40 -18.76 4.09
N ILE A 239 -6.19 -18.56 3.08
CA ILE A 239 -6.98 -19.58 2.38
C ILE A 239 -6.48 -19.70 0.95
N ASP A 240 -6.50 -20.91 0.38
CA ASP A 240 -6.16 -21.23 -1.02
C ASP A 240 -4.71 -20.85 -1.44
N VAL A 241 -3.78 -20.71 -0.49
CA VAL A 241 -2.36 -20.49 -0.78
C VAL A 241 -1.83 -21.66 -1.62
N GLY A 242 -1.06 -21.34 -2.67
CA GLY A 242 -0.53 -22.32 -3.61
C GLY A 242 -1.52 -22.85 -4.63
N SER A 243 -2.81 -22.47 -4.57
CA SER A 243 -3.84 -22.94 -5.49
C SER A 243 -4.67 -21.85 -6.15
N ALA A 244 -4.76 -20.66 -5.54
CA ALA A 244 -5.49 -19.51 -6.07
C ALA A 244 -4.77 -18.20 -5.83
N GLY A 245 -5.10 -17.17 -6.60
CA GLY A 245 -4.66 -15.80 -6.39
C GLY A 245 -5.82 -14.83 -6.44
N HIS A 246 -5.78 -13.86 -5.53
CA HIS A 246 -6.72 -12.76 -5.44
C HIS A 246 -5.93 -11.45 -5.40
N TYR A 247 -6.19 -10.55 -6.33
CA TYR A 247 -5.45 -9.31 -6.48
C TYR A 247 -6.38 -8.11 -6.56
N TRP A 248 -6.30 -7.21 -5.61
CA TRP A 248 -7.13 -6.01 -5.59
C TRP A 248 -6.96 -5.14 -6.84
N THR A 249 -8.07 -4.55 -7.25
CA THR A 249 -8.07 -3.33 -8.08
C THR A 249 -8.41 -2.12 -7.22
N SER A 250 -8.15 -0.92 -7.74
CA SER A 250 -8.55 0.33 -7.08
C SER A 250 -10.06 0.62 -7.20
N SER A 251 -10.82 -0.22 -7.90
CA SER A 251 -12.21 0.06 -8.28
C SER A 251 -13.22 -0.56 -7.32
N LEU A 252 -14.12 0.28 -6.80
CA LEU A 252 -15.29 -0.15 -6.05
C LEU A 252 -16.33 -0.75 -6.99
N THR A 253 -17.07 -1.79 -6.54
CA THR A 253 -18.19 -2.30 -7.32
C THR A 253 -19.36 -1.32 -7.39
N SER A 254 -20.05 -1.28 -8.52
CA SER A 254 -21.25 -0.47 -8.71
C SER A 254 -22.52 -1.13 -8.13
N VAL A 255 -22.49 -2.43 -7.83
CA VAL A 255 -23.66 -3.19 -7.40
C VAL A 255 -23.93 -3.01 -5.91
N THR A 256 -22.91 -3.11 -5.10
CA THR A 256 -22.99 -2.95 -3.63
C THR A 256 -21.66 -2.50 -3.05
N ASN A 257 -21.71 -1.59 -2.08
CA ASN A 257 -20.47 -1.01 -1.51
C ASN A 257 -19.72 -1.95 -0.55
N ASN A 258 -20.22 -3.15 -0.29
CA ASN A 258 -19.53 -4.14 0.56
C ASN A 258 -18.33 -4.78 -0.15
N TYR A 259 -18.29 -4.69 -1.48
CA TYR A 259 -17.33 -5.39 -2.33
C TYR A 259 -16.48 -4.40 -3.12
N ALA A 260 -15.28 -4.84 -3.49
CA ALA A 260 -14.45 -4.18 -4.48
C ALA A 260 -14.02 -5.21 -5.54
N TYR A 261 -13.65 -4.71 -6.73
CA TYR A 261 -13.19 -5.59 -7.81
C TYR A 261 -11.78 -6.10 -7.54
N ASN A 262 -11.59 -7.37 -7.86
CA ASN A 262 -10.30 -8.04 -7.85
C ASN A 262 -10.13 -8.95 -9.07
N LEU A 263 -8.91 -9.35 -9.37
CA LEU A 263 -8.62 -10.48 -10.23
C LEU A 263 -8.66 -11.74 -9.35
N PHE A 264 -9.48 -12.71 -9.72
CA PHE A 264 -9.50 -14.04 -9.17
C PHE A 264 -9.01 -15.06 -10.19
N TYR A 265 -8.16 -15.97 -9.76
CA TYR A 265 -7.81 -17.18 -10.50
C TYR A 265 -7.56 -18.35 -9.56
N LYS A 266 -7.82 -19.56 -10.05
CA LYS A 266 -7.51 -20.81 -9.36
C LYS A 266 -7.00 -21.84 -10.35
N TYR A 267 -6.09 -22.72 -9.89
CA TYR A 267 -5.58 -23.82 -10.71
C TYR A 267 -6.76 -24.61 -11.32
N ASN A 268 -6.67 -24.90 -12.63
CA ASN A 268 -7.71 -25.61 -13.41
C ASN A 268 -9.12 -24.99 -13.40
N GLN A 269 -9.27 -23.73 -13.00
CA GLN A 269 -10.52 -23.00 -13.04
C GLN A 269 -10.42 -21.75 -13.92
N LYS A 270 -11.59 -21.18 -14.23
CA LYS A 270 -11.67 -19.94 -15.00
C LYS A 270 -11.07 -18.78 -14.19
N ARG A 271 -10.25 -18.00 -14.85
CA ARG A 271 -9.82 -16.67 -14.35
C ARG A 271 -10.95 -15.67 -14.61
N THR A 272 -11.08 -14.67 -13.76
CA THR A 272 -12.09 -13.63 -13.93
C THR A 272 -11.73 -12.38 -13.13
N VAL A 273 -12.22 -11.23 -13.58
CA VAL A 273 -12.33 -10.07 -12.70
C VAL A 273 -13.62 -10.26 -11.91
N ASP A 274 -13.49 -10.46 -10.61
CA ASP A 274 -14.53 -10.80 -9.66
C ASP A 274 -14.65 -9.72 -8.57
N ILE A 275 -15.44 -9.99 -7.55
CA ILE A 275 -15.66 -9.08 -6.42
C ILE A 275 -15.45 -9.84 -5.10
N ASP A 276 -14.74 -9.21 -4.17
CA ASP A 276 -14.58 -9.72 -2.80
C ASP A 276 -14.95 -8.67 -1.76
N TYR A 277 -15.28 -9.14 -0.55
CA TYR A 277 -15.56 -8.25 0.58
C TYR A 277 -14.36 -7.35 0.85
N ARG A 278 -14.61 -6.04 0.96
CA ARG A 278 -13.57 -5.02 1.15
C ARG A 278 -12.65 -5.27 2.36
N TYR A 279 -13.12 -5.98 3.38
CA TYR A 279 -12.31 -6.31 4.55
C TYR A 279 -11.37 -7.50 4.33
N TYR A 280 -11.57 -8.33 3.30
CA TYR A 280 -10.63 -9.42 3.02
C TYR A 280 -9.23 -8.88 2.74
N GLY A 281 -8.23 -9.64 3.15
CA GLY A 281 -6.84 -9.34 2.82
C GLY A 281 -6.44 -9.99 1.52
N LEU A 282 -6.24 -9.22 0.46
CA LEU A 282 -5.79 -9.69 -0.84
C LEU A 282 -4.41 -9.11 -1.17
N SER A 283 -3.73 -9.77 -2.12
CA SER A 283 -2.47 -9.26 -2.67
C SER A 283 -2.70 -7.99 -3.51
N VAL A 284 -1.64 -7.21 -3.67
CA VAL A 284 -1.62 -6.04 -4.55
C VAL A 284 -0.44 -6.15 -5.51
N ARG A 285 -0.72 -6.18 -6.81
CA ARG A 285 0.25 -6.04 -7.88
C ARG A 285 0.15 -4.63 -8.45
N PRO A 286 1.12 -3.74 -8.19
CA PRO A 286 1.09 -2.36 -8.65
C PRO A 286 1.25 -2.20 -10.15
N VAL A 287 0.78 -1.03 -10.63
CA VAL A 287 1.01 -0.54 -11.99
C VAL A 287 1.55 0.88 -11.96
N CYS A 288 2.21 1.28 -13.05
CA CYS A 288 2.58 2.67 -13.33
C CYS A 288 2.35 2.99 -14.82
N PRO A 289 2.29 4.29 -15.20
CA PRO A 289 2.11 4.74 -16.59
C PRO A 289 3.17 4.24 -17.56
#